data_e03902d5f9af30eb5267e4bf6e75bbea
#
_entry.id   e03902d5f9af30eb5267e4bf6e75bbea
#
_cell.length_a   1.000
_cell.length_b   1.000
_cell.length_c   1.000
_cell.angle_alpha   90.00
_cell.angle_beta   90.00
_cell.angle_gamma   90.00
#
_symmetry.space_group_name_H-M   'P 1'
#
loop_
_entity.id
_entity.type
_entity.pdbx_description
1 polymer ?
#
loop_
_entity_poly.entity_id
_entity_poly.type
_entity_poly.pdbx_seq_one_letter_code
_entity_poly.pdbx_strand_id
1 'polypeptide(L)'
;MHFPLLLTLQASWLTMCQASQHYPTTWGHYDLCKSHGYTDEGPTWYYMACQPEAADMTKYLKVTLDPPNITCGDPPETYCTLENPYMCNNECDSATEELAHPPELMFDFEGRNPTTFWQSSSWKKYPKPLAVNLTLSWNKTIELTDDIVITFESGRPEQMVLEKSLDYGRTWQPYQFYATDCLDAFTMEPKTMKDISQHTLLDIICTEEYSRGYVWKNDKTVRFEIKDRFALFAGPKLHNMASLYGQLDTTKNLRDFFTITDLRIRLLRPATGATMVDENNLSRYFYAISDIKVHGRCKCNLHANSCIFDKEKLACECEHNTTGPDCGRCKRNYQARAWSAGSYLPIPKGTANICLPNSVGPVNCECFSHSNRCSYIEVLNTVICVSCKHNTRGQHCQLCKLGYYRNASAELDDENVCIDSDRCNGTGYCKCKEGATGAKCHECLPGYLWDNGCKSRVCDNELLRCQNGGVCVNNVRCQCPLAYTGLLCEKPRCENEPGGCGDSDSGQASHRPPALILLLLLSALGPVLLVEICWMTVL
;
A
#
# COMPACT_ATOMS: atom_id res chain seq x y z
N MET A 1 -32.60 -35.16 34.02
CA MET A 1 -31.85 -35.55 32.81
C MET A 1 -31.53 -34.37 31.88
N HIS A 2 -31.56 -33.11 32.34
CA HIS A 2 -31.26 -31.94 31.47
C HIS A 2 -29.91 -31.24 31.74
N PHE A 3 -29.24 -31.59 32.84
CA PHE A 3 -27.96 -30.97 33.23
C PHE A 3 -26.76 -31.35 32.34
N PRO A 4 -26.59 -32.61 31.86
CA PRO A 4 -25.47 -32.96 31.02
C PRO A 4 -25.57 -32.37 29.59
N LEU A 5 -26.80 -32.13 29.10
CA LEU A 5 -27.01 -31.54 27.75
C LEU A 5 -26.63 -30.05 27.71
N LEU A 6 -26.87 -29.32 28.83
CA LEU A 6 -26.46 -27.91 28.94
C LEU A 6 -24.94 -27.77 29.02
N LEU A 7 -24.26 -28.66 29.74
CA LEU A 7 -22.80 -28.66 29.84
C LEU A 7 -22.12 -29.02 28.51
N THR A 8 -22.68 -29.94 27.72
CA THR A 8 -22.15 -30.29 26.41
C THR A 8 -22.39 -29.18 25.38
N LEU A 9 -23.53 -28.48 25.45
CA LEU A 9 -23.79 -27.30 24.64
C LEU A 9 -22.84 -26.14 25.00
N GLN A 10 -22.60 -25.88 26.30
CA GLN A 10 -21.63 -24.87 26.73
C GLN A 10 -20.21 -25.22 26.33
N ALA A 11 -19.79 -26.49 26.43
CA ALA A 11 -18.48 -26.93 25.98
C ALA A 11 -18.30 -26.82 24.43
N SER A 12 -19.36 -27.12 23.68
CA SER A 12 -19.40 -26.96 22.22
C SER A 12 -19.32 -25.49 21.80
N TRP A 13 -19.95 -24.58 22.56
CA TRP A 13 -19.89 -23.13 22.33
C TRP A 13 -18.52 -22.55 22.69
N LEU A 14 -17.89 -23.00 23.76
CA LEU A 14 -16.54 -22.60 24.14
C LEU A 14 -15.50 -23.04 23.11
N THR A 15 -15.65 -24.23 22.54
CA THR A 15 -14.79 -24.68 21.44
C THR A 15 -15.05 -23.92 20.12
N MET A 16 -16.29 -23.50 19.83
CA MET A 16 -16.58 -22.62 18.71
C MET A 16 -16.01 -21.21 18.91
N CYS A 17 -16.07 -20.64 20.12
CA CYS A 17 -15.43 -19.36 20.41
C CYS A 17 -13.89 -19.44 20.31
N GLN A 18 -13.28 -20.55 20.72
CA GLN A 18 -11.84 -20.74 20.58
C GLN A 18 -11.40 -20.99 19.11
N ALA A 19 -12.26 -21.61 18.29
CA ALA A 19 -11.98 -21.82 16.87
C ALA A 19 -12.11 -20.54 16.03
N SER A 20 -12.78 -19.48 16.54
CA SER A 20 -12.92 -18.21 15.83
C SER A 20 -11.81 -17.20 16.14
N GLN A 21 -10.86 -17.55 17.02
CA GLN A 21 -9.76 -16.65 17.42
C GLN A 21 -8.51 -16.71 16.54
N HIS A 22 -8.56 -17.38 15.40
CA HIS A 22 -7.47 -17.35 14.42
C HIS A 22 -7.91 -16.69 13.11
N TYR A 23 -8.45 -15.48 13.19
CA TYR A 23 -8.27 -14.54 12.09
C TYR A 23 -7.04 -13.69 12.42
N PRO A 24 -5.93 -13.86 11.70
CA PRO A 24 -4.84 -12.92 11.82
C PRO A 24 -5.39 -11.55 11.39
N THR A 25 -5.40 -10.61 12.30
CA THR A 25 -5.78 -9.21 12.07
C THR A 25 -4.71 -8.47 11.26
N THR A 26 -4.16 -9.11 10.23
CA THR A 26 -3.29 -8.49 9.25
C THR A 26 -4.13 -8.15 8.03
N TRP A 27 -4.50 -6.90 7.93
CA TRP A 27 -5.06 -6.32 6.73
C TRP A 27 -4.08 -6.54 5.58
N GLY A 28 -4.56 -7.21 4.53
CA GLY A 28 -3.79 -7.50 3.34
C GLY A 28 -3.18 -8.90 3.32
N HIS A 29 -4.01 -9.94 3.32
CA HIS A 29 -3.57 -11.27 2.91
C HIS A 29 -3.23 -11.28 1.43
N TYR A 30 -2.05 -10.75 1.10
CA TYR A 30 -1.41 -10.99 -0.18
C TYR A 30 -0.54 -12.26 -0.15
N ASP A 31 -0.88 -13.17 0.77
CA ASP A 31 -0.12 -14.41 0.99
C ASP A 31 -0.29 -15.41 -0.15
N LEU A 32 -1.43 -15.35 -0.86
CA LEU A 32 -1.70 -16.22 -1.99
C LEU A 32 -1.53 -15.49 -3.31
N CYS A 33 -0.51 -15.89 -4.08
CA CYS A 33 -0.29 -15.36 -5.43
C CYS A 33 -1.30 -15.89 -6.46
N LYS A 34 -1.97 -17.02 -6.16
CA LYS A 34 -2.99 -17.65 -6.98
C LYS A 34 -3.97 -18.42 -6.12
N SER A 35 -5.23 -18.47 -6.52
CA SER A 35 -6.27 -19.31 -5.93
C SER A 35 -6.99 -20.10 -7.00
N HIS A 36 -7.48 -21.26 -6.62
CA HIS A 36 -8.27 -22.11 -7.50
C HIS A 36 -9.76 -21.75 -7.35
N GLY A 37 -10.44 -21.51 -8.44
CA GLY A 37 -11.88 -21.26 -8.46
C GLY A 37 -12.57 -22.08 -9.54
N TYR A 38 -13.89 -22.12 -9.50
CA TYR A 38 -14.72 -22.81 -10.48
C TYR A 38 -15.53 -21.76 -11.25
N THR A 39 -15.49 -21.86 -12.57
CA THR A 39 -16.36 -21.13 -13.49
C THR A 39 -17.28 -22.11 -14.20
N ASP A 40 -18.26 -21.61 -14.95
CA ASP A 40 -19.16 -22.44 -15.76
C ASP A 40 -18.40 -23.27 -16.79
N GLU A 41 -17.18 -22.87 -17.15
CA GLU A 41 -16.29 -23.58 -18.08
C GLU A 41 -15.35 -24.57 -17.37
N GLY A 42 -15.39 -24.65 -16.03
CA GLY A 42 -14.57 -25.56 -15.21
C GLY A 42 -13.62 -24.88 -14.24
N PRO A 43 -12.67 -25.63 -13.68
CA PRO A 43 -11.71 -25.10 -12.73
C PRO A 43 -10.74 -24.12 -13.39
N THR A 44 -10.56 -22.94 -12.79
CA THR A 44 -9.66 -21.90 -13.28
C THR A 44 -8.77 -21.34 -12.15
N TRP A 45 -7.62 -20.77 -12.54
CA TRP A 45 -6.73 -20.10 -11.63
C TRP A 45 -6.97 -18.59 -11.62
N TYR A 46 -7.20 -18.03 -10.44
CA TYR A 46 -7.22 -16.59 -10.21
C TYR A 46 -5.88 -16.15 -9.65
N TYR A 47 -5.28 -15.18 -10.28
CA TYR A 47 -3.99 -14.60 -9.86
C TYR A 47 -4.23 -13.30 -9.11
N MET A 48 -3.51 -13.13 -8.01
CA MET A 48 -3.63 -11.98 -7.14
C MET A 48 -2.25 -11.40 -6.85
N ALA A 49 -2.17 -10.10 -6.62
CA ALA A 49 -0.96 -9.50 -6.09
C ALA A 49 -0.60 -10.17 -4.76
N CYS A 50 0.68 -10.47 -4.56
CA CYS A 50 1.18 -11.14 -3.38
C CYS A 50 2.55 -10.60 -2.97
N GLN A 51 2.81 -10.61 -1.67
CA GLN A 51 4.07 -10.14 -1.11
C GLN A 51 4.52 -11.06 0.03
N PRO A 52 5.84 -11.15 0.29
CA PRO A 52 6.36 -11.89 1.41
C PRO A 52 5.88 -11.31 2.75
N GLU A 53 5.76 -12.16 3.75
CA GLU A 53 5.48 -11.74 5.11
C GLU A 53 6.61 -10.85 5.63
N ALA A 54 6.25 -9.86 6.47
CA ALA A 54 7.22 -9.02 7.13
C ALA A 54 7.97 -9.82 8.20
N ALA A 55 9.27 -9.69 8.24
CA ALA A 55 10.13 -10.40 9.15
C ALA A 55 11.27 -9.52 9.67
N ASP A 56 11.97 -10.01 10.67
CA ASP A 56 13.24 -9.44 11.10
C ASP A 56 14.29 -9.66 10.02
N MET A 57 14.75 -8.58 9.41
CA MET A 57 15.71 -8.58 8.32
C MET A 57 17.17 -8.64 8.80
N THR A 58 17.42 -8.48 10.09
CA THR A 58 18.77 -8.48 10.65
C THR A 58 19.47 -9.85 10.55
N LYS A 59 18.68 -10.91 10.41
CA LYS A 59 19.18 -12.29 10.20
C LYS A 59 19.91 -12.51 8.87
N TYR A 60 19.76 -11.61 7.91
CA TYR A 60 20.21 -11.79 6.53
C TYR A 60 21.14 -10.66 6.06
N LEU A 61 21.64 -9.86 6.99
CA LEU A 61 22.48 -8.72 6.64
C LEU A 61 23.98 -9.04 6.78
N LYS A 62 24.78 -8.25 6.07
CA LYS A 62 26.21 -8.13 6.26
C LYS A 62 26.52 -6.77 6.86
N VAL A 63 27.27 -6.76 7.96
CA VAL A 63 27.74 -5.54 8.60
C VAL A 63 29.14 -5.19 8.12
N THR A 64 29.38 -3.92 7.86
CA THR A 64 30.72 -3.39 7.62
C THR A 64 30.92 -2.11 8.42
N LEU A 65 32.09 -1.99 9.03
CA LEU A 65 32.51 -0.83 9.78
C LEU A 65 33.53 0.00 9.01
N ASP A 66 33.43 1.30 9.11
CA ASP A 66 34.42 2.24 8.57
C ASP A 66 34.72 3.30 9.64
N PRO A 67 35.96 3.36 10.15
CA PRO A 67 37.14 2.54 9.81
C PRO A 67 37.00 1.06 10.24
N PRO A 68 37.60 0.11 9.50
CA PRO A 68 37.41 -1.33 9.75
C PRO A 68 37.94 -1.82 11.11
N ASN A 69 38.91 -1.13 11.70
CA ASN A 69 39.52 -1.44 13.01
C ASN A 69 39.02 -0.49 14.09
N ILE A 70 37.77 -0.05 14.03
CA ILE A 70 37.18 0.83 15.02
C ILE A 70 36.68 0.07 16.27
N THR A 71 36.46 -1.21 16.18
CA THR A 71 36.07 -2.04 17.33
C THR A 71 37.20 -2.05 18.36
N CYS A 72 36.84 -1.95 19.64
CA CYS A 72 37.82 -1.99 20.74
C CYS A 72 38.49 -3.35 20.86
N GLY A 73 39.57 -3.39 21.62
CA GLY A 73 40.23 -4.64 22.04
C GLY A 73 41.48 -5.02 21.24
N ASP A 74 41.86 -4.25 20.21
CA ASP A 74 43.16 -4.39 19.51
C ASP A 74 43.78 -3.00 19.28
N PRO A 75 44.71 -2.57 20.15
CA PRO A 75 45.18 -3.21 21.40
C PRO A 75 44.13 -3.24 22.52
N PRO A 76 44.24 -4.12 23.53
CA PRO A 76 43.35 -4.13 24.69
C PRO A 76 43.28 -2.78 25.37
N GLU A 77 42.07 -2.37 25.79
CA GLU A 77 41.82 -1.10 26.44
C GLU A 77 40.80 -1.20 27.57
N THR A 78 40.98 -0.33 28.58
CA THR A 78 40.02 -0.19 29.66
C THR A 78 39.03 0.92 29.37
N TYR A 79 37.80 0.72 29.81
CA TYR A 79 36.72 1.70 29.63
C TYR A 79 35.89 1.86 30.91
N CYS A 80 35.17 2.97 30.99
CA CYS A 80 34.28 3.29 32.11
C CYS A 80 32.83 3.06 31.67
N THR A 81 32.02 2.38 32.48
CA THR A 81 30.57 2.30 32.23
C THR A 81 29.91 3.62 32.57
N LEU A 82 28.75 3.88 31.96
CA LEU A 82 27.94 5.06 32.26
C LEU A 82 27.41 5.07 33.68
N GLU A 83 27.17 3.92 34.27
CA GLU A 83 26.72 3.76 35.65
C GLU A 83 27.80 4.15 36.65
N ASN A 84 29.04 3.97 36.30
CA ASN A 84 30.17 4.35 37.12
C ASN A 84 31.30 5.01 36.30
N PRO A 85 31.13 6.27 35.89
CA PRO A 85 32.03 6.96 34.97
C PRO A 85 33.44 7.27 35.55
N TYR A 86 33.65 6.98 36.81
CA TYR A 86 34.93 7.19 37.50
C TYR A 86 35.69 5.90 37.79
N MET A 87 35.06 4.75 37.61
CA MET A 87 35.70 3.42 37.76
C MET A 87 35.85 2.77 36.39
N CYS A 88 36.99 2.97 35.75
CA CYS A 88 37.29 2.41 34.42
C CYS A 88 37.99 1.05 34.57
N ASN A 89 37.27 0.11 35.15
CA ASN A 89 37.78 -1.26 35.43
C ASN A 89 37.36 -2.29 34.40
N ASN A 90 36.46 -1.90 33.51
CA ASN A 90 36.03 -2.81 32.44
C ASN A 90 37.10 -2.85 31.35
N GLU A 91 37.38 -4.03 30.85
CA GLU A 91 38.38 -4.27 29.83
C GLU A 91 37.73 -4.74 28.54
N CYS A 92 38.22 -4.23 27.41
CA CYS A 92 37.88 -4.72 26.07
C CYS A 92 39.15 -5.34 25.49
N ASP A 93 39.10 -6.64 25.18
CA ASP A 93 40.21 -7.41 24.59
C ASP A 93 39.66 -8.35 23.50
N SER A 94 40.05 -8.11 22.26
CA SER A 94 39.60 -8.92 21.12
C SER A 94 40.17 -10.33 21.10
N ALA A 95 41.22 -10.59 21.87
CA ALA A 95 41.84 -11.93 21.98
C ALA A 95 41.10 -12.84 22.98
N THR A 96 40.30 -12.26 23.88
CA THR A 96 39.55 -12.97 24.91
C THR A 96 38.06 -12.93 24.60
N GLU A 97 37.44 -14.07 24.30
CA GLU A 97 36.05 -14.18 23.88
C GLU A 97 35.07 -13.50 24.83
N GLU A 98 35.32 -13.57 26.15
CA GLU A 98 34.47 -12.99 27.19
C GLU A 98 34.56 -11.46 27.28
N LEU A 99 35.64 -10.87 26.77
CA LEU A 99 35.93 -9.43 26.80
C LEU A 99 35.82 -8.77 25.40
N ALA A 100 35.58 -9.60 24.40
CA ALA A 100 35.44 -9.12 23.02
C ALA A 100 34.05 -8.54 22.77
N HIS A 101 34.00 -7.42 22.02
CA HIS A 101 32.75 -6.73 21.65
C HIS A 101 32.64 -6.60 20.12
N PRO A 102 32.58 -7.73 19.35
CA PRO A 102 32.51 -7.68 17.89
C PRO A 102 31.13 -7.20 17.37
N PRO A 103 31.04 -6.78 16.09
CA PRO A 103 29.83 -6.26 15.50
C PRO A 103 28.63 -7.21 15.47
N GLU A 104 28.88 -8.50 15.48
CA GLU A 104 27.87 -9.56 15.48
C GLU A 104 26.95 -9.51 16.70
N LEU A 105 27.45 -8.97 17.81
CA LEU A 105 26.69 -8.82 19.06
C LEU A 105 25.56 -7.77 18.98
N MET A 106 25.49 -6.97 17.90
CA MET A 106 24.35 -6.09 17.63
C MET A 106 23.13 -6.83 17.07
N PHE A 107 23.26 -8.11 16.74
CA PHE A 107 22.23 -8.89 16.04
C PHE A 107 22.03 -10.28 16.65
N ASP A 108 22.57 -10.53 17.83
CA ASP A 108 22.43 -11.78 18.53
C ASP A 108 21.05 -11.87 19.25
N PHE A 109 20.88 -12.91 20.04
CA PHE A 109 19.59 -13.14 20.71
C PHE A 109 19.33 -12.10 21.80
N GLU A 110 18.16 -11.43 21.73
CA GLU A 110 17.70 -10.49 22.74
C GLU A 110 17.46 -11.18 24.11
N GLY A 111 17.68 -10.42 25.18
CA GLY A 111 17.39 -10.87 26.54
C GLY A 111 18.50 -11.68 27.20
N ARG A 112 19.70 -11.68 26.65
CA ARG A 112 20.87 -12.20 27.36
C ARG A 112 21.15 -11.41 28.64
N ASN A 113 21.60 -12.10 29.65
CA ASN A 113 22.03 -11.46 30.87
C ASN A 113 23.42 -12.04 31.25
N PRO A 114 24.51 -11.25 31.23
CA PRO A 114 24.56 -9.82 30.91
C PRO A 114 24.25 -9.49 29.44
N THR A 115 23.84 -8.24 29.17
CA THR A 115 23.57 -7.71 27.82
C THR A 115 24.85 -7.73 27.00
N THR A 116 24.79 -8.28 25.81
CA THR A 116 25.87 -8.27 24.83
C THR A 116 25.78 -7.00 23.97
N PHE A 117 26.92 -6.50 23.53
CA PHE A 117 26.97 -5.28 22.71
C PHE A 117 28.27 -5.21 21.90
N TRP A 118 28.18 -4.55 20.74
CA TRP A 118 29.36 -4.07 20.03
C TRP A 118 29.87 -2.79 20.67
N GLN A 119 31.20 -2.63 20.74
CA GLN A 119 31.82 -1.42 21.25
C GLN A 119 32.90 -0.88 20.32
N SER A 120 32.91 0.44 20.10
CA SER A 120 34.00 1.12 19.41
C SER A 120 35.18 1.34 20.35
N SER A 121 36.36 1.61 19.79
CA SER A 121 37.47 2.15 20.55
C SER A 121 37.08 3.47 21.21
N SER A 122 37.72 3.79 22.35
CA SER A 122 37.49 5.02 23.08
C SER A 122 37.99 6.28 22.31
N TRP A 123 37.43 7.44 22.63
CA TRP A 123 37.75 8.71 21.95
C TRP A 123 39.14 9.29 22.28
N LYS A 124 40.17 8.47 22.24
CA LYS A 124 41.56 8.80 22.60
C LYS A 124 42.19 9.91 21.76
N LYS A 125 41.61 10.19 20.57
CA LYS A 125 42.16 11.21 19.64
C LYS A 125 41.46 12.56 19.72
N TYR A 126 40.76 12.83 20.84
CA TYR A 126 40.13 14.12 21.05
C TYR A 126 41.18 15.27 20.85
N PRO A 127 40.82 16.40 20.20
CA PRO A 127 39.48 16.82 19.75
C PRO A 127 39.09 16.31 18.34
N LYS A 128 39.89 15.45 17.70
CA LYS A 128 39.52 14.87 16.42
C LYS A 128 38.23 14.04 16.60
N PRO A 129 37.18 14.23 15.77
CA PRO A 129 35.92 13.51 15.90
C PRO A 129 36.11 11.97 15.89
N LEU A 130 35.39 11.28 16.76
CA LEU A 130 35.24 9.84 16.72
C LEU A 130 34.08 9.52 15.75
N ALA A 131 34.39 9.49 14.46
CA ALA A 131 33.41 9.21 13.44
C ALA A 131 33.43 7.72 13.05
N VAL A 132 32.27 7.08 13.07
CA VAL A 132 32.09 5.67 12.72
C VAL A 132 30.91 5.51 11.79
N ASN A 133 31.10 4.80 10.68
CA ASN A 133 30.04 4.42 9.78
C ASN A 133 29.75 2.92 9.92
N LEU A 134 28.54 2.57 10.35
CA LEU A 134 28.05 1.19 10.31
C LEU A 134 27.18 1.06 9.08
N THR A 135 27.57 0.15 8.19
CA THR A 135 26.79 -0.14 6.97
C THR A 135 26.17 -1.52 7.07
N LEU A 136 24.86 -1.58 6.97
CA LEU A 136 24.04 -2.79 6.95
C LEU A 136 23.61 -3.06 5.51
N SER A 137 24.06 -4.19 4.95
CA SER A 137 23.81 -4.54 3.55
C SER A 137 23.07 -5.86 3.43
N TRP A 138 21.98 -5.91 2.69
CA TRP A 138 21.21 -7.13 2.46
C TRP A 138 21.48 -7.76 1.10
N ASN A 139 22.17 -7.07 0.23
CA ASN A 139 22.36 -7.48 -1.16
C ASN A 139 21.00 -7.75 -1.88
N LYS A 140 19.94 -7.12 -1.39
CA LYS A 140 18.54 -7.27 -1.79
C LYS A 140 17.79 -5.97 -1.53
N THR A 141 16.81 -5.68 -2.37
CA THR A 141 15.90 -4.58 -2.11
C THR A 141 14.88 -4.99 -1.05
N ILE A 142 14.77 -4.20 0.01
CA ILE A 142 13.91 -4.41 1.17
C ILE A 142 12.88 -3.30 1.25
N GLU A 143 11.65 -3.64 1.60
CA GLU A 143 10.60 -2.69 1.97
C GLU A 143 10.44 -2.67 3.49
N LEU A 144 10.64 -1.51 4.09
CA LEU A 144 10.49 -1.33 5.53
C LEU A 144 9.01 -1.38 5.91
N THR A 145 8.70 -2.10 6.99
CA THR A 145 7.32 -2.29 7.47
C THR A 145 7.12 -1.84 8.91
N ASP A 146 8.20 -1.65 9.64
CA ASP A 146 8.20 -1.23 11.04
C ASP A 146 9.33 -0.23 11.29
N ASP A 147 9.34 0.37 12.48
CA ASP A 147 10.36 1.31 12.92
C ASP A 147 11.75 0.66 12.91
N ILE A 148 12.75 1.44 12.52
CA ILE A 148 14.15 1.06 12.76
C ILE A 148 14.48 1.49 14.17
N VAL A 149 14.97 0.56 14.99
CA VAL A 149 15.30 0.80 16.39
C VAL A 149 16.75 0.43 16.65
N ILE A 150 17.50 1.35 17.26
CA ILE A 150 18.91 1.16 17.63
C ILE A 150 19.00 1.34 19.14
N THR A 151 19.50 0.34 19.85
CA THR A 151 19.65 0.36 21.31
C THR A 151 21.11 0.57 21.69
N PHE A 152 21.40 1.62 22.44
CA PHE A 152 22.75 1.99 22.87
C PHE A 152 23.02 1.62 24.32
N GLU A 153 24.18 1.03 24.60
CA GLU A 153 24.67 0.78 25.97
C GLU A 153 25.54 1.94 26.51
N SER A 154 26.27 2.63 25.65
CA SER A 154 27.14 3.75 26.05
C SER A 154 26.44 5.10 26.16
N GLY A 155 25.12 5.12 26.02
CA GLY A 155 24.33 6.34 25.84
C GLY A 155 24.12 6.70 24.37
N ARG A 156 23.02 7.39 24.13
CA ARG A 156 22.66 7.82 22.77
C ARG A 156 23.64 8.87 22.28
N PRO A 157 24.12 8.76 21.02
CA PRO A 157 25.09 9.70 20.46
C PRO A 157 24.54 11.14 20.44
N GLU A 158 25.39 12.12 20.66
CA GLU A 158 25.03 13.53 20.56
C GLU A 158 24.78 13.96 19.12
N GLN A 159 25.44 13.32 18.16
CA GLN A 159 25.25 13.56 16.74
C GLN A 159 25.31 12.25 15.97
N MET A 160 24.27 11.99 15.20
CA MET A 160 24.16 10.79 14.35
C MET A 160 23.36 11.11 13.08
N VAL A 161 23.66 10.44 11.99
CA VAL A 161 22.89 10.50 10.74
C VAL A 161 22.52 9.09 10.32
N LEU A 162 21.25 8.88 10.04
CA LEU A 162 20.77 7.70 9.36
C LEU A 162 20.72 7.99 7.85
N GLU A 163 21.34 7.14 7.06
CA GLU A 163 21.38 7.24 5.60
C GLU A 163 20.92 5.93 4.98
N LYS A 164 20.35 6.01 3.77
CA LYS A 164 19.95 4.85 3.00
C LYS A 164 20.54 4.84 1.60
N SER A 165 20.63 3.67 1.01
CA SER A 165 20.92 3.45 -0.39
C SER A 165 19.78 2.70 -1.08
N LEU A 166 19.59 2.98 -2.38
CA LEU A 166 18.68 2.28 -3.28
C LEU A 166 19.41 1.52 -4.40
N ASP A 167 20.75 1.60 -4.40
CA ASP A 167 21.60 1.12 -5.48
C ASP A 167 22.81 0.29 -4.98
N TYR A 168 22.58 -0.44 -3.90
CA TYR A 168 23.56 -1.34 -3.29
C TYR A 168 24.84 -0.63 -2.81
N GLY A 169 24.63 0.49 -2.10
CA GLY A 169 25.71 1.24 -1.46
C GLY A 169 26.52 2.15 -2.39
N ARG A 170 26.12 2.31 -3.67
CA ARG A 170 26.84 3.20 -4.62
C ARG A 170 26.56 4.67 -4.33
N THR A 171 25.32 5.01 -4.03
CA THR A 171 24.93 6.36 -3.62
C THR A 171 24.19 6.32 -2.29
N TRP A 172 24.35 7.38 -1.50
CA TRP A 172 23.76 7.50 -0.19
C TRP A 172 22.90 8.76 -0.10
N GLN A 173 21.75 8.61 0.54
CA GLN A 173 20.82 9.70 0.78
C GLN A 173 20.59 9.81 2.29
N PRO A 174 20.64 11.02 2.87
CA PRO A 174 20.22 11.21 4.26
C PRO A 174 18.78 10.74 4.42
N TYR A 175 18.52 10.07 5.55
CA TYR A 175 17.18 9.59 5.89
C TYR A 175 16.63 10.37 7.08
N GLN A 176 17.45 10.57 8.11
CA GLN A 176 17.15 11.41 9.26
C GLN A 176 18.43 11.83 9.97
N PHE A 177 18.41 13.02 10.56
CA PHE A 177 19.46 13.56 11.41
C PHE A 177 19.01 13.52 12.87
N TYR A 178 19.95 13.25 13.75
CA TYR A 178 19.74 13.18 15.20
C TYR A 178 20.83 14.02 15.88
N ALA A 179 20.43 14.97 16.73
CA ALA A 179 21.37 15.79 17.46
C ALA A 179 20.83 16.22 18.82
N THR A 180 21.70 16.64 19.73
CA THR A 180 21.31 17.35 20.96
C THR A 180 20.84 18.77 20.66
N ASP A 181 21.44 19.38 19.64
CA ASP A 181 21.08 20.67 19.07
C ASP A 181 21.20 20.55 17.54
N CYS A 182 20.05 20.55 16.85
CA CYS A 182 19.97 20.39 15.40
C CYS A 182 20.50 21.60 14.65
N LEU A 183 20.36 22.81 15.25
CA LEU A 183 20.79 24.04 14.60
C LEU A 183 22.32 24.14 14.62
N ASP A 184 22.95 23.83 15.76
CA ASP A 184 24.41 23.81 15.90
C ASP A 184 25.06 22.68 15.06
N ALA A 185 24.52 21.46 15.13
CA ALA A 185 25.12 20.31 14.51
C ALA A 185 24.96 20.25 12.98
N PHE A 186 23.79 20.64 12.46
CA PHE A 186 23.42 20.42 11.05
C PHE A 186 22.81 21.65 10.36
N THR A 187 22.73 22.77 11.05
CA THR A 187 22.08 24.01 10.56
C THR A 187 20.62 23.77 10.15
N MET A 188 19.94 22.87 10.86
CA MET A 188 18.56 22.49 10.63
C MET A 188 17.69 22.84 11.84
N GLU A 189 16.47 23.29 11.59
CA GLU A 189 15.49 23.45 12.68
C GLU A 189 15.04 22.08 13.21
N PRO A 190 14.93 21.93 14.55
CA PRO A 190 14.47 20.67 15.14
C PRO A 190 13.01 20.40 14.80
N LYS A 191 12.71 19.19 14.34
CA LYS A 191 11.37 18.71 14.06
C LYS A 191 11.14 17.34 14.69
N THR A 192 9.87 17.07 15.00
CA THR A 192 9.40 15.79 15.50
C THR A 192 8.40 15.18 14.52
N MET A 193 7.98 13.93 14.75
CA MET A 193 6.92 13.30 13.93
C MET A 193 5.59 14.07 13.99
N LYS A 194 5.35 14.86 15.03
CA LYS A 194 4.13 15.70 15.15
C LYS A 194 4.10 16.86 14.16
N ASP A 195 5.27 17.29 13.70
CA ASP A 195 5.43 18.40 12.75
C ASP A 195 5.34 17.93 11.29
N ILE A 196 5.25 16.60 11.07
CA ILE A 196 5.15 16.00 9.75
C ILE A 196 3.68 15.80 9.36
N SER A 197 3.36 16.18 8.13
CA SER A 197 2.07 15.98 7.49
C SER A 197 2.19 15.02 6.28
N GLN A 198 1.08 14.65 5.66
CA GLN A 198 1.09 13.84 4.43
C GLN A 198 1.91 14.50 3.29
N HIS A 199 1.96 15.83 3.24
CA HIS A 199 2.68 16.57 2.20
C HIS A 199 4.19 16.67 2.48
N THR A 200 4.59 16.59 3.74
CA THR A 200 5.99 16.72 4.20
C THR A 200 6.58 15.38 4.64
N LEU A 201 5.89 14.26 4.33
CA LEU A 201 6.28 12.91 4.73
C LEU A 201 7.70 12.54 4.32
N LEU A 202 8.12 13.01 3.14
CA LEU A 202 9.42 12.70 2.54
C LEU A 202 10.52 13.69 2.97
N ASP A 203 10.17 14.68 3.78
CA ASP A 203 11.14 15.64 4.27
C ASP A 203 12.17 14.96 5.17
N ILE A 204 13.42 15.33 4.97
CA ILE A 204 14.52 14.93 5.85
C ILE A 204 14.51 15.87 7.04
N ILE A 205 14.31 15.32 8.22
CA ILE A 205 14.24 16.11 9.47
C ILE A 205 15.46 15.89 10.34
N CYS A 206 15.72 16.85 11.22
CA CYS A 206 16.60 16.69 12.36
C CYS A 206 15.76 16.66 13.64
N THR A 207 15.96 15.65 14.47
CA THR A 207 15.24 15.49 15.74
C THR A 207 16.21 15.51 16.93
N GLU A 208 15.75 16.15 18.00
CA GLU A 208 16.50 16.22 19.26
C GLU A 208 15.95 15.24 20.32
N GLU A 209 14.82 14.59 20.03
CA GLU A 209 14.14 13.70 20.99
C GLU A 209 15.02 12.55 21.47
N TYR A 210 15.83 11.99 20.57
CA TYR A 210 16.66 10.81 20.83
C TYR A 210 18.07 11.12 21.30
N SER A 211 18.53 12.37 21.25
CA SER A 211 19.87 12.77 21.66
C SER A 211 19.86 13.59 22.94
N ARG A 212 18.69 14.10 23.36
CA ARG A 212 18.52 14.80 24.63
C ARG A 212 18.35 13.84 25.80
N GLY A 213 19.12 14.00 26.80
CA GLY A 213 18.87 13.43 28.12
C GLY A 213 20.04 12.64 28.70
N TYR A 214 20.16 12.78 30.00
CA TYR A 214 21.02 11.95 30.82
C TYR A 214 20.56 10.49 30.74
N VAL A 215 21.49 9.58 30.68
CA VAL A 215 21.41 8.12 30.65
C VAL A 215 20.58 7.51 31.79
N TRP A 216 20.25 8.31 32.80
CA TRP A 216 19.45 7.92 33.97
C TRP A 216 17.98 7.59 33.71
N LYS A 217 17.45 7.95 32.57
CA LYS A 217 16.13 7.48 32.14
C LYS A 217 16.34 6.28 31.24
N ASN A 218 15.63 5.22 31.53
CA ASN A 218 15.66 3.89 30.91
C ASN A 218 15.47 3.83 29.39
N ASP A 219 15.52 4.95 28.69
CA ASP A 219 15.38 5.00 27.24
C ASP A 219 16.75 5.08 26.57
N LYS A 220 17.28 3.92 26.22
CA LYS A 220 18.54 3.72 25.52
C LYS A 220 18.35 3.69 23.99
N THR A 221 17.14 3.89 23.49
CA THR A 221 16.79 3.66 22.08
C THR A 221 16.79 4.93 21.25
N VAL A 222 17.24 4.80 20.00
CA VAL A 222 17.04 5.77 18.93
C VAL A 222 16.11 5.13 17.90
N ARG A 223 15.08 5.85 17.46
CA ARG A 223 14.07 5.34 16.52
C ARG A 223 14.06 6.15 15.24
N PHE A 224 13.74 5.47 14.16
CA PHE A 224 13.24 6.06 12.93
C PHE A 224 11.83 5.55 12.70
N GLU A 225 10.86 6.45 12.75
CA GLU A 225 9.44 6.13 12.89
C GLU A 225 8.82 5.84 11.52
N ILE A 226 8.68 4.58 11.17
CA ILE A 226 7.99 4.11 9.96
C ILE A 226 6.47 4.01 10.20
N LYS A 227 6.05 3.46 11.34
CA LYS A 227 4.63 3.29 11.67
C LYS A 227 3.88 4.61 11.73
N ASP A 228 4.49 5.63 12.34
CA ASP A 228 3.88 6.96 12.43
C ASP A 228 3.72 7.59 11.05
N ARG A 229 4.68 7.37 10.14
CA ARG A 229 4.59 7.81 8.76
C ARG A 229 3.47 7.08 8.00
N PHE A 230 3.28 5.79 8.22
CA PHE A 230 2.13 5.05 7.66
C PHE A 230 0.81 5.56 8.24
N ALA A 231 0.78 5.93 9.52
CA ALA A 231 -0.40 6.44 10.19
C ALA A 231 -0.92 7.76 9.60
N LEU A 232 -0.09 8.55 8.94
CA LEU A 232 -0.52 9.76 8.23
C LEU A 232 -1.52 9.45 7.09
N PHE A 233 -1.48 8.25 6.52
CA PHE A 233 -2.41 7.79 5.48
C PHE A 233 -3.49 6.88 6.05
N ALA A 234 -3.12 5.93 6.90
CA ALA A 234 -4.00 4.87 7.36
C ALA A 234 -4.65 5.13 8.72
N GLY A 235 -4.34 6.26 9.36
CA GLY A 235 -4.77 6.60 10.71
C GLY A 235 -3.91 5.95 11.80
N PRO A 236 -4.01 6.41 13.05
CA PRO A 236 -3.09 6.01 14.13
C PRO A 236 -3.13 4.51 14.48
N LYS A 237 -4.21 3.81 14.15
CA LYS A 237 -4.33 2.35 14.33
C LYS A 237 -4.19 1.58 13.01
N LEU A 238 -3.76 2.23 11.94
CA LEU A 238 -3.61 1.67 10.59
C LEU A 238 -4.90 0.99 10.05
N HIS A 239 -6.07 1.51 10.40
CA HIS A 239 -7.35 0.93 9.98
C HIS A 239 -7.66 1.18 8.50
N ASN A 240 -7.20 2.31 7.95
CA ASN A 240 -7.45 2.68 6.55
C ASN A 240 -6.22 2.45 5.68
N MET A 241 -5.75 1.22 5.58
CA MET A 241 -4.63 0.85 4.71
C MET A 241 -4.92 1.09 3.22
N ALA A 242 -6.20 1.19 2.83
CA ALA A 242 -6.58 1.50 1.46
C ALA A 242 -6.01 2.84 0.98
N SER A 243 -5.98 3.85 1.85
CA SER A 243 -5.40 5.14 1.54
C SER A 243 -3.88 5.04 1.31
N LEU A 244 -3.17 4.33 2.17
CA LEU A 244 -1.73 4.09 2.03
C LEU A 244 -1.41 3.33 0.75
N TYR A 245 -2.12 2.23 0.48
CA TYR A 245 -1.90 1.40 -0.71
C TYR A 245 -2.19 2.15 -2.00
N GLY A 246 -3.23 2.98 -2.04
CA GLY A 246 -3.51 3.84 -3.19
C GLY A 246 -2.38 4.83 -3.48
N GLN A 247 -1.78 5.41 -2.44
CA GLN A 247 -0.63 6.30 -2.57
C GLN A 247 0.64 5.53 -2.99
N LEU A 248 0.88 4.35 -2.42
CA LEU A 248 2.02 3.50 -2.80
C LEU A 248 1.95 3.06 -4.27
N ASP A 249 0.75 2.76 -4.79
CA ASP A 249 0.58 2.39 -6.20
C ASP A 249 0.87 3.55 -7.17
N THR A 250 0.48 4.78 -6.78
CA THR A 250 0.54 5.94 -7.68
C THR A 250 1.83 6.74 -7.55
N THR A 251 2.48 6.75 -6.37
CA THR A 251 3.59 7.66 -6.06
C THR A 251 4.91 6.89 -5.92
N LYS A 252 5.77 6.99 -6.94
CA LYS A 252 7.08 6.34 -6.94
C LYS A 252 7.96 6.81 -5.77
N ASN A 253 8.03 8.11 -5.51
CA ASN A 253 8.87 8.66 -4.46
C ASN A 253 8.48 8.12 -3.08
N LEU A 254 7.18 7.89 -2.84
CA LEU A 254 6.69 7.29 -1.60
C LEU A 254 7.14 5.83 -1.45
N ARG A 255 7.06 5.03 -2.53
CA ARG A 255 7.59 3.67 -2.53
C ARG A 255 9.09 3.66 -2.27
N ASP A 256 9.83 4.52 -2.96
CA ASP A 256 11.28 4.61 -2.83
C ASP A 256 11.67 5.09 -1.42
N PHE A 257 10.82 5.88 -0.74
CA PHE A 257 11.07 6.31 0.63
C PHE A 257 11.14 5.11 1.60
N PHE A 258 10.21 4.18 1.52
CA PHE A 258 10.18 2.99 2.37
C PHE A 258 11.03 1.82 1.84
N THR A 259 11.75 2.02 0.75
CA THR A 259 12.60 1.00 0.12
C THR A 259 14.07 1.29 0.43
N ILE A 260 14.82 0.23 0.74
CA ILE A 260 16.27 0.29 0.97
C ILE A 260 16.97 -0.90 0.31
N THR A 261 18.21 -0.76 -0.06
CA THR A 261 19.14 -1.87 -0.33
C THR A 261 20.20 -1.98 0.76
N ASP A 262 20.57 -0.84 1.32
CA ASP A 262 21.53 -0.71 2.41
C ASP A 262 21.09 0.44 3.33
N LEU A 263 21.48 0.31 4.59
CA LEU A 263 21.30 1.32 5.62
C LEU A 263 22.67 1.67 6.20
N ARG A 264 22.94 2.95 6.41
CA ARG A 264 24.17 3.41 7.04
C ARG A 264 23.85 4.29 8.24
N ILE A 265 24.40 3.89 9.37
CA ILE A 265 24.35 4.63 10.62
C ILE A 265 25.70 5.35 10.76
N ARG A 266 25.69 6.68 10.67
CA ARG A 266 26.88 7.50 10.85
C ARG A 266 26.87 8.07 12.25
N LEU A 267 27.76 7.57 13.08
CA LEU A 267 27.99 8.06 14.44
C LEU A 267 29.08 9.14 14.37
N LEU A 268 28.72 10.37 14.73
CA LEU A 268 29.60 11.54 14.55
C LEU A 268 30.16 12.05 15.86
N ARG A 269 29.39 11.97 16.96
CA ARG A 269 29.81 12.38 18.28
C ARG A 269 29.19 11.48 19.34
N PRO A 270 30.02 10.85 20.21
CA PRO A 270 29.53 9.99 21.29
C PRO A 270 28.82 10.82 22.38
N ALA A 271 28.08 10.14 23.24
CA ALA A 271 27.43 10.76 24.38
C ALA A 271 28.48 11.33 25.36
N THR A 272 28.37 12.60 25.69
CA THR A 272 29.21 13.24 26.72
C THR A 272 28.45 13.50 28.03
N GLY A 273 27.16 13.16 28.06
CA GLY A 273 26.29 13.41 29.20
C GLY A 273 25.90 14.89 29.35
N ALA A 274 25.88 15.64 28.24
CA ALA A 274 25.65 17.07 28.20
C ALA A 274 26.65 17.91 29.04
N THR A 275 27.88 17.40 29.21
CA THR A 275 28.97 18.05 29.89
C THR A 275 30.13 18.32 28.93
N MET A 276 31.07 19.16 29.33
CA MET A 276 32.32 19.29 28.58
C MET A 276 33.09 17.98 28.62
N VAL A 277 33.79 17.66 27.50
CA VAL A 277 34.62 16.46 27.42
C VAL A 277 35.73 16.54 28.47
N ASP A 278 35.82 15.50 29.29
CA ASP A 278 36.90 15.33 30.25
C ASP A 278 38.14 14.77 29.55
N GLU A 279 39.07 15.66 29.21
CA GLU A 279 40.29 15.28 28.47
C GLU A 279 41.20 14.35 29.28
N ASN A 280 41.06 14.33 30.61
CA ASN A 280 41.84 13.46 31.49
C ASN A 280 41.29 12.02 31.55
N ASN A 281 40.04 11.81 31.11
CA ASN A 281 39.37 10.53 31.15
C ASN A 281 38.60 10.21 29.85
N LEU A 282 39.32 10.10 28.74
CA LEU A 282 38.73 9.84 27.42
C LEU A 282 38.17 8.42 27.26
N SER A 283 38.50 7.49 28.17
CA SER A 283 37.93 6.13 28.21
C SER A 283 36.44 6.07 28.55
N ARG A 284 35.83 7.23 28.87
CA ARG A 284 34.38 7.37 29.08
C ARG A 284 33.59 7.50 27.78
N TYR A 285 34.23 7.87 26.68
CA TYR A 285 33.55 8.27 25.45
C TYR A 285 33.84 7.28 24.36
N PHE A 286 32.83 6.50 24.04
CA PHE A 286 32.83 5.47 22.99
C PHE A 286 31.38 5.22 22.54
N TYR A 287 31.19 4.44 21.48
CA TYR A 287 29.90 3.93 21.08
C TYR A 287 29.76 2.48 21.49
N ALA A 288 28.61 2.14 22.08
CA ALA A 288 28.25 0.74 22.31
C ALA A 288 26.79 0.53 21.91
N ILE A 289 26.54 -0.47 21.09
CA ILE A 289 25.22 -0.81 20.55
C ILE A 289 24.92 -2.27 20.90
N SER A 290 23.83 -2.49 21.64
CA SER A 290 23.40 -3.82 22.05
C SER A 290 22.45 -4.45 21.03
N ASP A 291 21.68 -3.65 20.30
CA ASP A 291 20.68 -4.20 19.40
C ASP A 291 20.31 -3.22 18.27
N ILE A 292 20.09 -3.75 17.07
CA ILE A 292 19.56 -3.02 15.93
C ILE A 292 18.42 -3.84 15.33
N LYS A 293 17.21 -3.28 15.33
CA LYS A 293 16.01 -3.90 14.76
C LYS A 293 15.65 -3.27 13.43
N VAL A 294 15.52 -4.09 12.42
CA VAL A 294 15.04 -3.69 11.09
C VAL A 294 14.00 -4.71 10.63
N HIS A 295 12.73 -4.33 10.71
CA HIS A 295 11.63 -5.15 10.22
C HIS A 295 11.22 -4.71 8.82
N GLY A 296 11.08 -5.68 7.95
CA GLY A 296 10.75 -5.42 6.55
C GLY A 296 10.40 -6.69 5.81
N ARG A 297 10.29 -6.56 4.53
CA ARG A 297 10.08 -7.68 3.60
C ARG A 297 10.94 -7.51 2.37
N CYS A 298 11.25 -8.61 1.68
CA CYS A 298 11.85 -8.53 0.36
C CYS A 298 10.91 -7.79 -0.60
N LYS A 299 11.42 -6.85 -1.36
CA LYS A 299 10.70 -6.25 -2.46
C LYS A 299 10.62 -7.24 -3.61
N CYS A 300 9.45 -7.80 -3.84
CA CYS A 300 9.18 -8.76 -4.90
C CYS A 300 8.21 -8.23 -5.96
N ASN A 301 7.96 -6.92 -5.98
CA ASN A 301 7.08 -6.23 -6.92
C ASN A 301 5.65 -6.81 -6.97
N LEU A 302 5.17 -7.36 -5.84
CA LEU A 302 3.87 -8.03 -5.71
C LEU A 302 3.72 -9.30 -6.58
N HIS A 303 4.84 -9.97 -6.89
CA HIS A 303 4.89 -11.20 -7.68
C HIS A 303 5.41 -12.41 -6.92
N ALA A 304 5.60 -12.34 -5.62
CA ALA A 304 5.99 -13.48 -4.79
C ALA A 304 5.45 -13.32 -3.38
N ASN A 305 5.09 -14.41 -2.74
CA ASN A 305 4.68 -14.47 -1.33
C ASN A 305 5.77 -15.02 -0.42
N SER A 306 6.90 -15.42 -0.97
CA SER A 306 8.05 -15.90 -0.20
C SER A 306 9.35 -15.33 -0.72
N CYS A 307 10.31 -15.21 0.21
CA CYS A 307 11.67 -14.80 -0.06
C CYS A 307 12.60 -15.78 0.67
N ILE A 308 13.47 -16.43 -0.10
CA ILE A 308 14.39 -17.45 0.41
C ILE A 308 15.82 -16.90 0.47
N PHE A 309 16.57 -17.40 1.43
CA PHE A 309 18.00 -17.15 1.53
C PHE A 309 18.76 -18.32 0.91
N ASP A 310 19.25 -18.13 -0.29
CA ASP A 310 20.04 -19.13 -1.04
C ASP A 310 21.39 -18.56 -1.43
N LYS A 311 22.45 -19.34 -1.20
CA LYS A 311 23.84 -18.98 -1.53
C LYS A 311 24.22 -17.56 -1.05
N GLU A 312 23.95 -17.29 0.22
CA GLU A 312 24.21 -16.01 0.90
C GLU A 312 23.48 -14.80 0.29
N LYS A 313 22.39 -15.02 -0.43
CA LYS A 313 21.58 -13.97 -1.02
C LYS A 313 20.09 -14.22 -0.81
N LEU A 314 19.38 -13.15 -0.53
CA LEU A 314 17.93 -13.16 -0.53
C LEU A 314 17.41 -13.11 -1.96
N ALA A 315 16.45 -13.97 -2.30
CA ALA A 315 15.79 -14.01 -3.59
C ALA A 315 14.30 -14.27 -3.43
N CYS A 316 13.48 -13.56 -4.22
CA CYS A 316 12.05 -13.83 -4.27
C CYS A 316 11.76 -15.13 -5.00
N GLU A 317 10.87 -15.96 -4.48
CA GLU A 317 10.30 -17.10 -5.22
C GLU A 317 9.21 -16.62 -6.18
N CYS A 318 9.65 -16.22 -7.37
CA CYS A 318 8.79 -15.50 -8.31
C CYS A 318 7.64 -16.36 -8.86
N GLU A 319 6.43 -15.88 -8.64
CA GLU A 319 5.18 -16.33 -9.25
C GLU A 319 4.83 -15.48 -10.49
N HIS A 320 3.59 -15.59 -11.00
CA HIS A 320 3.04 -14.78 -12.10
C HIS A 320 3.89 -14.80 -13.38
N ASN A 321 4.62 -15.93 -13.62
CA ASN A 321 5.54 -16.09 -14.75
C ASN A 321 6.66 -15.04 -14.81
N THR A 322 7.01 -14.46 -13.66
CA THR A 322 8.10 -13.51 -13.52
C THR A 322 9.40 -14.18 -13.09
N THR A 323 10.52 -13.47 -13.21
CA THR A 323 11.86 -13.94 -12.84
C THR A 323 12.76 -12.77 -12.44
N GLY A 324 13.92 -13.10 -11.91
CA GLY A 324 14.92 -12.15 -11.40
C GLY A 324 14.89 -12.07 -9.88
N PRO A 325 15.87 -11.41 -9.25
CA PRO A 325 15.97 -11.37 -7.78
C PRO A 325 14.76 -10.70 -7.12
N ASP A 326 14.14 -9.73 -7.80
CA ASP A 326 12.97 -8.98 -7.34
C ASP A 326 11.72 -9.27 -8.19
N CYS A 327 11.68 -10.35 -8.94
CA CYS A 327 10.64 -10.66 -9.93
C CYS A 327 10.43 -9.51 -10.95
N GLY A 328 11.48 -8.78 -11.27
CA GLY A 328 11.44 -7.54 -12.06
C GLY A 328 11.37 -7.72 -13.57
N ARG A 329 11.14 -8.94 -14.07
CA ARG A 329 11.01 -9.23 -15.51
C ARG A 329 10.20 -10.49 -15.75
N CYS A 330 9.62 -10.60 -16.93
CA CYS A 330 8.94 -11.80 -17.36
C CYS A 330 9.91 -12.95 -17.70
N LYS A 331 9.52 -14.19 -17.45
CA LYS A 331 10.22 -15.40 -17.95
C LYS A 331 10.30 -15.35 -19.47
N ARG A 332 11.32 -16.00 -20.05
CA ARG A 332 11.62 -15.95 -21.50
C ARG A 332 10.43 -16.28 -22.39
N ASN A 333 9.58 -17.23 -21.98
CA ASN A 333 8.45 -17.69 -22.77
C ASN A 333 7.13 -16.97 -22.42
N TYR A 334 7.17 -15.90 -21.61
CA TYR A 334 6.01 -15.19 -21.09
C TYR A 334 6.11 -13.68 -21.31
N GLN A 335 6.53 -13.28 -22.49
CA GLN A 335 6.81 -11.88 -22.84
C GLN A 335 5.78 -11.27 -23.80
N ALA A 336 4.61 -11.92 -23.99
CA ALA A 336 3.54 -11.39 -24.83
C ALA A 336 3.03 -10.02 -24.34
N ARG A 337 3.19 -9.74 -23.05
CA ARG A 337 2.91 -8.45 -22.42
C ARG A 337 4.20 -7.88 -21.80
N ALA A 338 4.36 -6.56 -21.88
CA ALA A 338 5.44 -5.89 -21.15
C ALA A 338 5.29 -6.14 -19.65
N TRP A 339 6.39 -6.36 -18.96
CA TRP A 339 6.39 -6.53 -17.51
C TRP A 339 5.87 -5.26 -16.81
N SER A 340 5.09 -5.46 -15.76
CA SER A 340 4.68 -4.42 -14.82
C SER A 340 4.60 -5.01 -13.42
N ALA A 341 4.87 -4.22 -12.40
CA ALA A 341 4.65 -4.64 -11.02
C ALA A 341 3.17 -4.95 -10.77
N GLY A 342 2.87 -5.78 -9.79
CA GLY A 342 1.51 -5.89 -9.27
C GLY A 342 1.03 -4.57 -8.70
N SER A 343 -0.25 -4.48 -8.39
CA SER A 343 -0.89 -3.33 -7.76
C SER A 343 -1.55 -3.78 -6.45
N TYR A 344 -1.52 -2.94 -5.44
CA TYR A 344 -2.28 -3.17 -4.20
C TYR A 344 -3.79 -3.04 -4.42
N LEU A 345 -4.21 -2.38 -5.49
CA LEU A 345 -5.61 -2.17 -5.81
C LEU A 345 -6.13 -3.18 -6.86
N PRO A 346 -7.41 -3.57 -6.82
CA PRO A 346 -8.41 -3.25 -5.80
C PRO A 346 -8.20 -4.06 -4.51
N ILE A 347 -8.51 -3.45 -3.38
CA ILE A 347 -8.49 -4.16 -2.09
C ILE A 347 -9.72 -5.09 -2.03
N PRO A 348 -9.62 -6.29 -1.44
CA PRO A 348 -8.49 -6.84 -0.65
C PRO A 348 -7.47 -7.66 -1.44
N LYS A 349 -7.67 -7.92 -2.71
CA LYS A 349 -6.88 -8.93 -3.44
C LYS A 349 -5.78 -8.36 -4.34
N GLY A 350 -5.80 -7.09 -4.68
CA GLY A 350 -4.84 -6.49 -5.60
C GLY A 350 -4.81 -7.12 -7.01
N THR A 351 -4.10 -6.49 -7.93
CA THR A 351 -3.96 -6.94 -9.32
C THR A 351 -2.59 -7.56 -9.56
N ALA A 352 -2.55 -8.80 -10.00
CA ALA A 352 -1.31 -9.55 -10.15
C ALA A 352 -0.41 -9.09 -11.31
N ASN A 353 -0.99 -8.55 -12.38
CA ASN A 353 -0.25 -8.16 -13.58
C ASN A 353 0.66 -9.28 -14.13
N ILE A 354 0.13 -10.49 -14.27
CA ILE A 354 0.87 -11.68 -14.69
C ILE A 354 1.55 -11.50 -16.06
N CYS A 355 2.68 -12.14 -16.25
CA CYS A 355 3.32 -12.27 -17.55
C CYS A 355 2.63 -13.34 -18.38
N LEU A 356 2.31 -13.04 -19.65
CA LEU A 356 1.56 -13.90 -20.55
C LEU A 356 2.48 -14.72 -21.46
N PRO A 357 2.13 -16.00 -21.76
CA PRO A 357 2.95 -16.87 -22.60
C PRO A 357 3.04 -16.35 -24.04
N ASN A 358 4.23 -16.44 -24.64
CA ASN A 358 4.48 -16.06 -26.04
C ASN A 358 3.73 -16.96 -27.03
N SER A 359 3.35 -18.18 -26.63
CA SER A 359 2.62 -19.17 -27.43
C SER A 359 1.10 -18.96 -27.46
N VAL A 360 0.56 -18.02 -26.71
CA VAL A 360 -0.61 -17.32 -27.17
C VAL A 360 -0.12 -16.64 -28.44
N GLY A 361 -0.28 -17.28 -29.60
CA GLY A 361 -0.02 -16.74 -30.93
C GLY A 361 -0.60 -15.35 -30.97
N PRO A 362 -0.21 -14.42 -31.86
CA PRO A 362 -0.58 -13.02 -31.73
C PRO A 362 -1.99 -13.02 -31.20
N VAL A 363 -2.18 -12.60 -29.94
CA VAL A 363 -3.51 -12.51 -29.35
C VAL A 363 -4.23 -11.81 -30.45
N ASN A 364 -5.15 -12.51 -31.13
CA ASN A 364 -5.83 -11.92 -32.25
C ASN A 364 -6.55 -10.76 -31.60
N CYS A 365 -5.78 -9.66 -31.50
CA CYS A 365 -6.30 -8.42 -30.98
C CYS A 365 -7.33 -8.08 -32.03
N GLU A 366 -8.58 -8.45 -31.82
CA GLU A 366 -9.69 -8.05 -32.69
C GLU A 366 -9.80 -6.51 -32.64
N CYS A 367 -8.69 -5.87 -33.04
CA CYS A 367 -8.53 -4.41 -33.07
C CYS A 367 -8.87 -3.86 -34.45
N PHE A 368 -9.48 -4.66 -35.31
CA PHE A 368 -9.89 -4.27 -36.66
C PHE A 368 -8.76 -3.52 -37.41
N SER A 369 -7.54 -4.05 -37.38
CA SER A 369 -6.35 -3.45 -37.99
C SER A 369 -5.95 -2.06 -37.47
N HIS A 370 -6.68 -1.50 -36.52
CA HIS A 370 -6.41 -0.18 -35.94
C HIS A 370 -5.40 -0.18 -34.80
N SER A 371 -5.02 -1.34 -34.31
CA SER A 371 -3.89 -1.52 -33.38
C SER A 371 -3.30 -2.92 -33.53
N ASN A 372 -1.97 -2.99 -33.45
CA ASN A 372 -1.22 -4.25 -33.34
C ASN A 372 -0.80 -4.53 -31.90
N ARG A 373 -1.33 -3.78 -30.93
CA ARG A 373 -1.02 -3.90 -29.51
C ARG A 373 -2.31 -4.03 -28.73
N CYS A 374 -2.37 -5.01 -27.85
CA CYS A 374 -3.46 -5.15 -26.90
C CYS A 374 -2.95 -5.46 -25.51
N SER A 375 -3.76 -5.16 -24.52
CA SER A 375 -3.49 -5.41 -23.10
C SER A 375 -4.66 -6.22 -22.55
N TYR A 376 -4.34 -7.26 -21.79
CA TYR A 376 -5.34 -8.02 -21.06
C TYR A 376 -5.67 -7.32 -19.74
N ILE A 377 -6.95 -7.11 -19.46
CA ILE A 377 -7.44 -6.56 -18.20
C ILE A 377 -8.07 -7.69 -17.39
N GLU A 378 -7.36 -8.10 -16.33
CA GLU A 378 -7.77 -9.23 -15.48
C GLU A 378 -9.13 -9.00 -14.81
N VAL A 379 -9.42 -7.78 -14.36
CA VAL A 379 -10.69 -7.44 -13.68
C VAL A 379 -11.90 -7.65 -14.59
N LEU A 380 -11.72 -7.47 -15.89
CA LEU A 380 -12.78 -7.61 -16.89
C LEU A 380 -12.66 -8.92 -17.66
N ASN A 381 -11.63 -9.73 -17.39
CA ASN A 381 -11.29 -10.95 -18.12
C ASN A 381 -11.35 -10.75 -19.65
N THR A 382 -10.88 -9.59 -20.13
CA THR A 382 -10.97 -9.22 -21.55
C THR A 382 -9.68 -8.58 -22.05
N VAL A 383 -9.43 -8.76 -23.34
CA VAL A 383 -8.32 -8.11 -24.05
C VAL A 383 -8.81 -6.80 -24.61
N ILE A 384 -8.09 -5.72 -24.36
CA ILE A 384 -8.37 -4.42 -24.94
C ILE A 384 -7.24 -3.96 -25.84
N CYS A 385 -7.59 -3.30 -26.92
CA CYS A 385 -6.64 -2.69 -27.85
C CYS A 385 -6.01 -1.44 -27.25
N VAL A 386 -4.70 -1.30 -27.41
CA VAL A 386 -3.93 -0.15 -26.90
C VAL A 386 -3.44 0.68 -28.06
N SER A 387 -3.54 2.02 -27.92
CA SER A 387 -3.07 2.97 -28.94
C SER A 387 -3.77 2.80 -30.28
N CYS A 388 -5.12 2.84 -30.27
CA CYS A 388 -5.92 2.80 -31.49
C CYS A 388 -5.49 3.91 -32.47
N LYS A 389 -5.19 3.52 -33.72
CA LYS A 389 -4.85 4.38 -34.86
C LYS A 389 -6.13 4.77 -35.64
N HIS A 390 -5.97 5.46 -36.77
CA HIS A 390 -7.03 5.78 -37.73
C HIS A 390 -8.25 6.44 -37.07
N ASN A 391 -7.98 7.33 -36.10
CA ASN A 391 -8.99 8.06 -35.36
C ASN A 391 -10.04 7.21 -34.65
N THR A 392 -9.68 5.94 -34.35
CA THR A 392 -10.55 5.02 -33.61
C THR A 392 -10.25 5.01 -32.11
N ARG A 393 -11.19 4.50 -31.31
CA ARG A 393 -11.13 4.30 -29.86
C ARG A 393 -12.07 3.15 -29.44
N GLY A 394 -12.06 2.81 -28.16
CA GLY A 394 -12.87 1.71 -27.59
C GLY A 394 -12.02 0.49 -27.29
N GLN A 395 -12.63 -0.52 -26.70
CA GLN A 395 -11.93 -1.74 -26.26
C GLN A 395 -11.27 -2.47 -27.42
N HIS A 396 -11.90 -2.48 -28.60
CA HIS A 396 -11.43 -3.11 -29.83
C HIS A 396 -11.15 -2.10 -30.94
N CYS A 397 -10.97 -0.83 -30.63
CA CYS A 397 -10.84 0.26 -31.60
C CYS A 397 -12.04 0.39 -32.55
N GLN A 398 -13.22 -0.04 -32.12
CA GLN A 398 -14.44 -0.13 -32.93
C GLN A 398 -15.24 1.17 -33.02
N LEU A 399 -14.88 2.18 -32.24
CA LEU A 399 -15.56 3.47 -32.18
C LEU A 399 -14.68 4.59 -32.74
N CYS A 400 -15.25 5.64 -33.27
CA CYS A 400 -14.48 6.80 -33.69
C CYS A 400 -14.16 7.73 -32.50
N LYS A 401 -13.00 8.40 -32.57
CA LYS A 401 -12.62 9.47 -31.64
C LYS A 401 -13.58 10.66 -31.75
N LEU A 402 -13.52 11.54 -30.77
CA LEU A 402 -14.22 12.82 -30.80
C LEU A 402 -13.85 13.62 -32.05
N GLY A 403 -14.82 14.18 -32.72
CA GLY A 403 -14.63 14.93 -33.96
C GLY A 403 -14.62 14.06 -35.24
N TYR A 404 -14.69 12.74 -35.09
CA TYR A 404 -14.72 11.81 -36.22
C TYR A 404 -16.01 11.01 -36.20
N TYR A 405 -16.57 10.71 -37.37
CA TYR A 405 -17.76 9.87 -37.53
C TYR A 405 -17.44 8.63 -38.38
N ARG A 406 -18.23 7.59 -38.18
CA ARG A 406 -18.06 6.35 -38.91
C ARG A 406 -18.47 6.53 -40.37
N ASN A 407 -17.58 6.18 -41.27
CA ASN A 407 -17.88 6.06 -42.67
C ASN A 407 -18.69 4.78 -42.91
N ALA A 408 -19.97 4.92 -43.29
CA ALA A 408 -20.86 3.79 -43.52
C ALA A 408 -20.47 2.95 -44.74
N SER A 409 -19.63 3.47 -45.62
CA SER A 409 -19.17 2.79 -46.83
C SER A 409 -17.85 2.03 -46.62
N ALA A 410 -17.22 2.17 -45.45
CA ALA A 410 -15.97 1.50 -45.10
C ALA A 410 -16.20 0.33 -44.14
N GLU A 411 -15.45 -0.75 -44.30
CA GLU A 411 -15.42 -1.86 -43.35
C GLU A 411 -14.78 -1.45 -42.02
N LEU A 412 -14.91 -2.30 -40.99
CA LEU A 412 -14.42 -1.94 -39.63
C LEU A 412 -12.89 -1.91 -39.56
N ASP A 413 -12.19 -2.60 -40.44
CA ASP A 413 -10.74 -2.68 -40.54
C ASP A 413 -10.11 -1.69 -41.54
N ASP A 414 -10.93 -0.88 -42.23
CA ASP A 414 -10.47 0.15 -43.16
C ASP A 414 -9.86 1.35 -42.40
N GLU A 415 -8.72 1.83 -42.86
CA GLU A 415 -8.03 3.01 -42.28
C GLU A 415 -8.90 4.27 -42.30
N ASN A 416 -9.85 4.38 -43.23
CA ASN A 416 -10.79 5.48 -43.38
C ASN A 416 -12.15 5.23 -42.70
N VAL A 417 -12.24 4.28 -41.79
CA VAL A 417 -13.46 3.97 -41.03
C VAL A 417 -13.95 5.15 -40.19
N CYS A 418 -13.04 6.00 -39.71
CA CYS A 418 -13.34 7.22 -38.98
C CYS A 418 -12.80 8.43 -39.73
N ILE A 419 -13.70 9.14 -40.40
CA ILE A 419 -13.39 10.34 -41.18
C ILE A 419 -13.75 11.60 -40.38
N ASP A 420 -13.02 12.68 -40.67
CA ASP A 420 -13.25 13.97 -40.02
C ASP A 420 -14.66 14.48 -40.31
N SER A 421 -15.27 15.08 -39.32
CA SER A 421 -16.60 15.64 -39.45
C SER A 421 -16.52 17.15 -39.62
N ASP A 422 -16.80 17.63 -40.83
CA ASP A 422 -17.00 19.07 -41.10
C ASP A 422 -18.08 19.71 -40.21
N ARG A 423 -18.81 18.90 -39.43
CA ARG A 423 -19.89 19.34 -38.54
C ARG A 423 -19.48 19.43 -37.07
N CYS A 424 -18.32 18.98 -36.72
CA CYS A 424 -17.82 19.03 -35.33
C CYS A 424 -16.69 20.06 -35.24
N ASN A 425 -16.70 20.89 -34.21
CA ASN A 425 -15.61 21.85 -33.98
C ASN A 425 -14.38 21.14 -33.35
N GLY A 426 -13.23 21.81 -33.36
CA GLY A 426 -11.98 21.29 -32.81
C GLY A 426 -12.02 20.96 -31.30
N THR A 427 -13.08 21.35 -30.57
CA THR A 427 -13.31 21.01 -29.17
C THR A 427 -14.19 19.76 -29.02
N GLY A 428 -14.61 19.14 -30.13
CA GLY A 428 -15.39 17.90 -30.13
C GLY A 428 -16.90 18.09 -29.97
N TYR A 429 -17.40 19.31 -30.10
CA TYR A 429 -18.84 19.60 -30.20
C TYR A 429 -19.32 19.51 -31.63
N CYS A 430 -20.36 18.73 -31.88
CA CYS A 430 -20.92 18.50 -33.21
C CYS A 430 -22.28 19.21 -33.38
N LYS A 431 -22.54 19.73 -34.58
CA LYS A 431 -23.87 20.23 -34.94
C LYS A 431 -24.78 19.04 -35.26
N CYS A 432 -25.62 18.68 -34.30
CA CYS A 432 -26.48 17.51 -34.40
C CYS A 432 -27.60 17.68 -35.42
N LYS A 433 -28.03 16.55 -36.03
CA LYS A 433 -29.28 16.50 -36.79
C LYS A 433 -30.47 16.64 -35.85
N GLU A 434 -31.63 16.96 -36.44
CA GLU A 434 -32.89 17.09 -35.71
C GLU A 434 -33.17 15.83 -34.86
N GLY A 435 -33.50 16.00 -33.59
CA GLY A 435 -33.79 14.95 -32.64
C GLY A 435 -32.57 14.40 -31.90
N ALA A 436 -31.34 14.72 -32.31
CA ALA A 436 -30.13 14.29 -31.63
C ALA A 436 -29.53 15.39 -30.76
N THR A 437 -28.93 15.03 -29.64
CA THR A 437 -28.30 15.91 -28.67
C THR A 437 -27.01 15.31 -28.10
N GLY A 438 -26.37 16.05 -27.17
CA GLY A 438 -25.08 15.71 -26.61
C GLY A 438 -23.93 16.21 -27.46
N ALA A 439 -22.73 16.27 -26.85
CA ALA A 439 -21.52 16.79 -27.50
C ALA A 439 -21.16 16.08 -28.81
N LYS A 440 -21.60 14.83 -28.97
CA LYS A 440 -21.33 13.93 -30.11
C LYS A 440 -22.56 13.50 -30.89
N CYS A 441 -23.70 14.10 -30.61
CA CYS A 441 -24.98 13.69 -31.22
C CYS A 441 -25.32 12.21 -31.01
N HIS A 442 -24.91 11.63 -29.89
CA HIS A 442 -25.13 10.23 -29.53
C HIS A 442 -26.30 10.01 -28.59
N GLU A 443 -26.88 11.09 -28.11
CA GLU A 443 -28.08 11.10 -27.30
C GLU A 443 -29.25 11.60 -28.13
N CYS A 444 -30.43 11.11 -27.82
CA CYS A 444 -31.63 11.62 -28.44
C CYS A 444 -32.32 12.66 -27.54
N LEU A 445 -32.89 13.72 -28.13
CA LEU A 445 -33.73 14.65 -27.43
C LEU A 445 -34.95 13.94 -26.83
N PRO A 446 -35.52 14.45 -25.74
CA PRO A 446 -36.77 13.93 -25.22
C PRO A 446 -37.84 13.82 -26.32
N GLY A 447 -38.38 12.62 -26.51
CA GLY A 447 -39.30 12.34 -27.59
C GLY A 447 -38.72 11.65 -28.82
N TYR A 448 -37.44 11.34 -28.80
CA TYR A 448 -36.76 10.61 -29.85
C TYR A 448 -36.15 9.34 -29.31
N LEU A 449 -36.21 8.25 -30.08
CA LEU A 449 -35.58 6.97 -29.79
C LEU A 449 -34.48 6.68 -30.82
N TRP A 450 -33.44 5.99 -30.38
CA TRP A 450 -32.33 5.60 -31.25
C TRP A 450 -32.70 4.37 -32.09
N ASP A 451 -32.87 4.60 -33.37
CA ASP A 451 -33.08 3.56 -34.38
C ASP A 451 -32.35 3.99 -35.66
N ASN A 452 -31.07 3.64 -35.79
CA ASN A 452 -30.18 4.16 -36.84
C ASN A 452 -30.14 5.67 -36.95
N GLY A 453 -30.20 6.36 -35.82
CA GLY A 453 -30.37 7.80 -35.63
C GLY A 453 -31.56 8.08 -34.72
N CYS A 454 -31.63 9.29 -34.18
CA CYS A 454 -32.75 9.70 -33.31
C CYS A 454 -34.01 9.90 -34.13
N LYS A 455 -34.97 9.00 -34.01
CA LYS A 455 -36.30 9.07 -34.67
C LYS A 455 -37.35 9.47 -33.63
N SER A 456 -38.28 10.31 -34.00
CA SER A 456 -39.36 10.71 -33.11
C SER A 456 -40.34 9.53 -32.90
N ARG A 457 -40.20 8.84 -31.81
CA ARG A 457 -41.15 7.85 -31.30
C ARG A 457 -41.15 7.93 -29.79
N VAL A 458 -42.21 8.44 -29.23
CA VAL A 458 -42.29 8.65 -27.78
C VAL A 458 -43.21 7.66 -27.12
N CYS A 459 -44.21 7.17 -27.85
CA CYS A 459 -45.14 6.20 -27.33
C CYS A 459 -45.51 5.16 -28.40
N ASP A 460 -45.81 3.94 -27.96
CA ASP A 460 -46.45 2.88 -28.75
C ASP A 460 -47.45 2.12 -27.86
N ASN A 461 -48.23 1.24 -28.48
CA ASN A 461 -49.26 0.51 -27.74
C ASN A 461 -48.74 -0.80 -27.08
N GLU A 462 -47.45 -1.12 -27.24
CA GLU A 462 -46.89 -2.38 -26.77
C GLU A 462 -45.86 -2.20 -25.62
N LEU A 463 -44.83 -1.43 -25.84
CA LEU A 463 -43.70 -1.28 -24.89
C LEU A 463 -43.68 0.09 -24.19
N LEU A 464 -44.05 1.16 -24.88
CA LEU A 464 -44.00 2.56 -24.38
C LEU A 464 -45.40 3.13 -24.22
N ARG A 465 -46.21 2.51 -23.38
CA ARG A 465 -47.59 2.96 -23.11
C ARG A 465 -47.61 4.26 -22.32
N CYS A 466 -48.48 5.20 -22.76
CA CYS A 466 -48.80 6.36 -21.97
C CYS A 466 -49.47 5.93 -20.65
N GLN A 467 -48.94 6.42 -19.54
CA GLN A 467 -49.44 6.11 -18.19
C GLN A 467 -50.57 7.06 -17.77
N ASN A 468 -51.20 6.74 -16.64
CA ASN A 468 -52.21 7.59 -15.99
C ASN A 468 -53.31 8.12 -16.93
N GLY A 469 -53.75 7.31 -17.87
CA GLY A 469 -54.83 7.67 -18.80
C GLY A 469 -54.42 8.59 -19.96
N GLY A 470 -53.11 8.72 -20.20
CA GLY A 470 -52.57 9.40 -21.38
C GLY A 470 -52.84 8.63 -22.67
N VAL A 471 -53.02 9.32 -23.78
CA VAL A 471 -53.27 8.74 -25.11
C VAL A 471 -52.06 8.98 -26.02
N CYS A 472 -51.55 7.93 -26.65
CA CYS A 472 -50.47 8.05 -27.61
C CYS A 472 -50.98 8.61 -28.95
N VAL A 473 -50.45 9.75 -29.38
CA VAL A 473 -50.84 10.40 -30.62
C VAL A 473 -49.74 10.26 -31.66
N ASN A 474 -50.06 9.56 -32.75
CA ASN A 474 -49.20 9.34 -33.91
C ASN A 474 -47.83 8.69 -33.57
N ASN A 475 -47.73 7.92 -32.50
CA ASN A 475 -46.49 7.35 -31.99
C ASN A 475 -45.37 8.37 -31.66
N VAL A 476 -45.73 9.66 -31.56
CA VAL A 476 -44.75 10.75 -31.39
C VAL A 476 -44.79 11.34 -29.98
N ARG A 477 -45.95 11.38 -29.35
CA ARG A 477 -46.10 11.94 -27.99
C ARG A 477 -47.31 11.36 -27.27
N CYS A 478 -47.23 11.30 -25.96
CA CYS A 478 -48.38 11.09 -25.11
C CYS A 478 -49.14 12.42 -24.88
N GLN A 479 -50.43 12.39 -25.08
CA GLN A 479 -51.34 13.46 -24.66
C GLN A 479 -51.79 13.13 -23.24
N CYS A 480 -51.24 13.83 -22.27
CA CYS A 480 -51.51 13.60 -20.86
C CYS A 480 -52.79 14.31 -20.39
N PRO A 481 -53.54 13.71 -19.44
CA PRO A 481 -54.59 14.41 -18.71
C PRO A 481 -54.01 15.59 -17.93
N LEU A 482 -54.88 16.56 -17.57
CA LEU A 482 -54.46 17.80 -16.92
C LEU A 482 -53.69 17.62 -15.62
N ALA A 483 -53.93 16.53 -14.93
CA ALA A 483 -53.29 16.20 -13.65
C ALA A 483 -51.91 15.57 -13.78
N TYR A 484 -51.43 15.27 -15.01
CA TYR A 484 -50.19 14.54 -15.24
C TYR A 484 -49.31 15.22 -16.29
N THR A 485 -48.00 14.99 -16.18
CA THR A 485 -46.98 15.50 -17.10
C THR A 485 -45.88 14.44 -17.27
N GLY A 486 -44.90 14.71 -18.12
CA GLY A 486 -43.81 13.76 -18.43
C GLY A 486 -43.94 13.18 -19.83
N LEU A 487 -42.97 12.43 -20.26
CA LEU A 487 -42.87 11.89 -21.61
C LEU A 487 -43.94 10.85 -21.89
N LEU A 488 -44.23 10.05 -20.88
CA LEU A 488 -45.26 8.99 -20.88
C LEU A 488 -46.41 9.30 -19.89
N CYS A 489 -46.58 10.56 -19.45
CA CYS A 489 -47.54 10.99 -18.45
C CYS A 489 -47.29 10.35 -17.06
N GLU A 490 -46.06 10.07 -16.75
CA GLU A 490 -45.62 9.36 -15.54
C GLU A 490 -45.55 10.24 -14.29
N LYS A 491 -45.55 11.60 -14.44
CA LYS A 491 -45.38 12.54 -13.34
C LYS A 491 -46.66 13.30 -13.05
N PRO A 492 -47.11 13.44 -11.80
CA PRO A 492 -48.22 14.33 -11.46
C PRO A 492 -47.81 15.78 -11.70
N ARG A 493 -48.74 16.59 -12.23
CA ARG A 493 -48.57 18.04 -12.43
C ARG A 493 -48.96 18.74 -11.16
N CYS A 494 -48.01 19.32 -10.48
CA CYS A 494 -48.25 20.19 -9.33
C CYS A 494 -48.53 21.61 -9.84
N GLU A 495 -49.80 22.00 -9.97
CA GLU A 495 -50.20 23.40 -10.23
C GLU A 495 -50.65 24.02 -8.90
N ASN A 496 -49.89 25.05 -8.47
CA ASN A 496 -50.27 26.09 -7.51
C ASN A 496 -50.62 25.67 -6.08
N GLU A 497 -49.61 25.21 -5.31
CA GLU A 497 -49.57 25.55 -3.88
C GLU A 497 -48.15 26.06 -3.49
N PRO A 498 -48.03 27.04 -2.58
CA PRO A 498 -46.73 27.55 -2.11
C PRO A 498 -46.09 26.57 -1.10
N GLY A 499 -45.47 25.55 -1.62
CA GLY A 499 -44.80 24.52 -0.86
C GLY A 499 -44.53 23.35 -1.80
N GLY A 500 -43.30 23.33 -2.39
CA GLY A 500 -42.91 22.37 -3.42
C GLY A 500 -43.33 20.95 -3.12
N CYS A 501 -43.59 20.15 -4.16
CA CYS A 501 -43.71 18.69 -4.09
C CYS A 501 -42.43 18.11 -3.48
N GLY A 502 -42.43 17.89 -2.18
CA GLY A 502 -41.41 17.07 -1.53
C GLY A 502 -41.63 15.63 -1.96
N ASP A 503 -40.56 14.96 -2.30
CA ASP A 503 -40.51 13.51 -2.49
C ASP A 503 -41.03 12.84 -1.22
N SER A 504 -42.30 12.49 -1.21
CA SER A 504 -42.91 11.66 -0.17
C SER A 504 -43.19 10.28 -0.73
N ASP A 505 -42.12 9.51 -0.82
CA ASP A 505 -42.22 8.06 -0.90
C ASP A 505 -42.45 7.53 0.51
N SER A 506 -43.71 7.50 0.93
CA SER A 506 -44.12 6.77 2.14
C SER A 506 -45.58 6.32 2.00
N GLY A 507 -45.75 5.29 1.20
CA GLY A 507 -46.92 4.41 1.30
C GLY A 507 -46.83 3.58 2.57
N GLN A 508 -47.34 4.07 3.68
CA GLN A 508 -47.61 3.26 4.87
C GLN A 508 -48.79 2.32 4.59
N ALA A 509 -48.46 1.10 4.17
CA ALA A 509 -49.37 -0.01 4.33
C ALA A 509 -49.22 -0.54 5.74
N SER A 510 -50.20 -0.29 6.57
CA SER A 510 -50.33 -0.86 7.91
C SER A 510 -50.58 -2.38 7.79
N HIS A 511 -49.52 -3.17 7.88
CA HIS A 511 -49.61 -4.59 8.14
C HIS A 511 -48.93 -4.90 9.47
N ARG A 512 -49.71 -5.30 10.45
CA ARG A 512 -49.20 -5.92 11.67
C ARG A 512 -48.50 -7.23 11.26
N PRO A 513 -47.24 -7.43 11.62
CA PRO A 513 -46.57 -8.70 11.33
C PRO A 513 -47.13 -9.82 12.23
N PRO A 514 -47.31 -11.04 11.70
CA PRO A 514 -47.71 -12.17 12.51
C PRO A 514 -46.62 -12.52 13.52
N ALA A 515 -47.03 -13.05 14.69
CA ALA A 515 -46.17 -13.36 15.83
C ALA A 515 -44.91 -14.21 15.51
N LEU A 516 -44.89 -14.87 14.36
CA LEU A 516 -43.75 -15.68 13.88
C LEU A 516 -42.53 -14.86 13.51
N ILE A 517 -42.71 -13.61 13.00
CA ILE A 517 -41.61 -12.72 12.60
C ILE A 517 -40.89 -12.15 13.84
N LEU A 518 -41.62 -11.94 14.93
CA LEU A 518 -41.05 -11.47 16.20
C LEU A 518 -40.10 -12.50 16.82
N LEU A 519 -40.40 -13.80 16.67
CA LEU A 519 -39.56 -14.91 17.16
C LEU A 519 -38.26 -15.04 16.34
N LEU A 520 -38.31 -14.77 15.02
CA LEU A 520 -37.12 -14.78 14.16
C LEU A 520 -36.21 -13.57 14.41
N LEU A 521 -36.78 -12.38 14.71
CA LEU A 521 -36.00 -11.20 15.07
C LEU A 521 -35.31 -11.33 16.43
N LEU A 522 -35.97 -11.98 17.41
CA LEU A 522 -35.34 -12.27 18.69
C LEU A 522 -34.24 -13.33 18.62
N SER A 523 -34.35 -14.27 17.68
CA SER A 523 -33.26 -15.25 17.42
C SER A 523 -32.08 -14.67 16.68
N ALA A 524 -32.25 -13.57 15.89
CA ALA A 524 -31.18 -12.90 15.19
C ALA A 524 -30.41 -11.87 16.05
N LEU A 525 -31.07 -11.29 17.07
CA LEU A 525 -30.45 -10.33 18.00
C LEU A 525 -29.69 -10.99 19.16
N GLY A 526 -30.02 -12.23 19.51
CA GLY A 526 -29.35 -12.99 20.57
C GLY A 526 -27.83 -13.16 20.35
N PRO A 527 -27.37 -13.51 19.15
CA PRO A 527 -25.94 -13.65 18.88
C PRO A 527 -25.14 -12.33 18.96
N VAL A 528 -25.75 -11.19 18.62
CA VAL A 528 -25.07 -9.89 18.65
C VAL A 528 -24.83 -9.42 20.08
N LEU A 529 -25.80 -9.59 20.96
CA LEU A 529 -25.65 -9.26 22.39
C LEU A 529 -24.61 -10.15 23.09
N LEU A 530 -24.51 -11.43 22.72
CA LEU A 530 -23.51 -12.34 23.26
C LEU A 530 -22.09 -12.05 22.77
N VAL A 531 -21.94 -11.52 21.58
CA VAL A 531 -20.64 -11.08 21.06
C VAL A 531 -20.14 -9.85 21.84
N GLU A 532 -21.00 -8.90 22.19
CA GLU A 532 -20.61 -7.75 23.01
C GLU A 532 -20.26 -8.18 24.45
N ILE A 533 -20.94 -9.13 25.02
CA ILE A 533 -20.61 -9.67 26.35
C ILE A 533 -19.28 -10.42 26.34
N CYS A 534 -18.96 -11.13 25.25
CA CYS A 534 -17.65 -11.79 25.08
C CYS A 534 -16.49 -10.79 24.95
N TRP A 535 -16.75 -9.60 24.39
CA TRP A 535 -15.76 -8.52 24.30
C TRP A 535 -15.50 -7.82 25.64
N MET A 536 -16.49 -7.76 26.51
CA MET A 536 -16.35 -7.14 27.84
C MET A 536 -15.65 -8.05 28.88
N THR A 537 -15.54 -9.34 28.65
CA THR A 537 -14.88 -10.29 29.57
C THR A 537 -13.42 -10.57 29.22
N VAL A 538 -12.87 -9.99 28.14
CA VAL A 538 -11.47 -10.17 27.68
C VAL A 538 -10.67 -8.86 27.79
N LEU A 539 -11.24 -7.79 28.34
CA LEU A 539 -10.53 -6.61 28.83
C LEU A 539 -10.47 -6.65 30.35
#